data_ea8892f42544ca5c89c5c63aa0c3163b
#
_entry.id   ea8892f42544ca5c89c5c63aa0c3163b
#
_cell.length_a   1.000
_cell.length_b   1.000
_cell.length_c   1.000
_cell.angle_alpha   90.00
_cell.angle_beta   90.00
_cell.angle_gamma   90.00
#
_symmetry.space_group_name_H-M   'P 1'
#
loop_
_entity.id
_entity.type
_entity.pdbx_description
1 polymer ?
#
loop_
_entity_poly.entity_id
_entity_poly.type
_entity_poly.pdbx_seq_one_letter_code
_entity_poly.pdbx_strand_id
1 'polypeptide(L)'
;VKGIPVVVEQLPFFRSVAFGIWIFAGSRDEPDKKSGLFHFLEHLVFKGTKKRTTNQIAVEIDRLGGRIDAFTSREITCYSAHVVSEHVENAFELISDLMLNPQFPEDEIERERQVILEEIRSIADNPTELIHERLYSAKWLGHPLGRSIAGNSSTVLSINRDDLLRIRDDFYKLPRIIITAGGDINLKKMSLLVERYFDLPKGLTVKRARMDIKSRGVLEVVDKQLEQAHLLFATNGLEIDDSRRHQLSILNLILGGGVSSRLFQTIREQR
;
A
#
# COMPACT_ATOMS: atom_id res chain seq x y z
N VAL A 1 -23.14 -1.45 -1.34
CA VAL A 1 -23.64 -0.29 -2.09
C VAL A 1 -23.05 -0.32 -3.48
N LYS A 2 -23.84 -0.30 -4.55
CA LYS A 2 -23.38 -0.40 -5.95
C LYS A 2 -22.39 -1.56 -6.22
N GLY A 3 -22.48 -2.66 -5.46
CA GLY A 3 -21.55 -3.79 -5.54
C GLY A 3 -20.24 -3.62 -4.76
N ILE A 4 -20.06 -2.51 -4.04
CA ILE A 4 -18.93 -2.27 -3.13
C ILE A 4 -19.34 -2.72 -1.72
N PRO A 5 -18.61 -3.64 -1.07
CA PRO A 5 -18.77 -3.91 0.36
C PRO A 5 -18.41 -2.64 1.16
N VAL A 6 -19.27 -2.29 2.13
CA VAL A 6 -19.07 -1.17 3.04
C VAL A 6 -19.16 -1.69 4.47
N VAL A 7 -18.10 -1.50 5.24
CA VAL A 7 -18.00 -1.92 6.64
C VAL A 7 -17.84 -0.70 7.52
N VAL A 8 -18.71 -0.54 8.51
CA VAL A 8 -18.69 0.65 9.39
C VAL A 8 -18.75 0.20 10.85
N GLU A 9 -17.81 0.67 11.64
CA GLU A 9 -17.84 0.62 13.10
C GLU A 9 -18.26 1.98 13.65
N GLN A 10 -19.49 2.09 14.11
CA GLN A 10 -20.01 3.34 14.64
C GLN A 10 -19.55 3.57 16.08
N LEU A 11 -18.79 4.64 16.31
CA LEU A 11 -18.22 5.03 17.60
C LEU A 11 -18.62 6.48 17.92
N PRO A 12 -19.87 6.72 18.41
CA PRO A 12 -20.46 8.07 18.49
C PRO A 12 -19.82 8.96 19.57
N PHE A 13 -18.97 8.41 20.42
CA PHE A 13 -18.23 9.16 21.44
C PHE A 13 -16.93 9.81 20.91
N PHE A 14 -16.48 9.47 19.71
CA PHE A 14 -15.42 10.19 18.99
C PHE A 14 -16.01 11.38 18.21
N ARG A 15 -15.18 12.41 18.00
CA ARG A 15 -15.50 13.54 17.10
C ARG A 15 -14.75 13.45 15.77
N SER A 16 -14.25 12.30 15.45
CA SER A 16 -13.50 12.05 14.22
C SER A 16 -13.98 10.77 13.54
N VAL A 17 -13.63 10.67 12.26
CA VAL A 17 -13.87 9.51 11.42
C VAL A 17 -12.56 9.15 10.73
N ALA A 18 -12.18 7.89 10.83
CA ALA A 18 -11.18 7.29 9.97
C ALA A 18 -11.89 6.42 8.92
N PHE A 19 -11.54 6.57 7.65
CA PHE A 19 -12.04 5.69 6.60
C PHE A 19 -10.93 5.30 5.64
N GLY A 20 -11.10 4.15 4.98
CA GLY A 20 -10.19 3.64 3.98
C GLY A 20 -10.92 3.04 2.78
N ILE A 21 -10.40 3.32 1.60
CA ILE A 21 -10.83 2.74 0.33
C ILE A 21 -9.72 1.77 -0.09
N TRP A 22 -10.01 0.48 0.00
CA TRP A 22 -9.05 -0.61 -0.18
C TRP A 22 -9.25 -1.22 -1.55
N ILE A 23 -8.19 -1.26 -2.33
CA ILE A 23 -8.16 -1.87 -3.65
C ILE A 23 -7.31 -3.14 -3.55
N PHE A 24 -7.89 -4.30 -3.83
CA PHE A 24 -7.18 -5.58 -3.85
C PHE A 24 -6.32 -5.72 -5.12
N ALA A 25 -5.35 -4.83 -5.21
CA ALA A 25 -4.33 -4.79 -6.24
C ALA A 25 -3.07 -4.11 -5.68
N GLY A 26 -1.91 -4.58 -6.08
CA GLY A 26 -0.62 -4.05 -5.66
C GLY A 26 0.51 -4.55 -6.56
N SER A 27 1.76 -4.38 -6.14
CA SER A 27 2.92 -4.63 -6.99
C SER A 27 3.00 -6.07 -7.55
N ARG A 28 2.39 -7.07 -6.90
CA ARG A 28 2.35 -8.44 -7.44
C ARG A 28 1.50 -8.58 -8.70
N ASP A 29 0.56 -7.67 -8.92
CA ASP A 29 -0.39 -7.71 -10.06
C ASP A 29 0.14 -6.97 -11.29
N GLU A 30 1.31 -6.36 -11.19
CA GLU A 30 1.96 -5.61 -12.28
C GLU A 30 2.57 -6.53 -13.34
N PRO A 31 2.61 -6.10 -14.61
CA PRO A 31 3.42 -6.77 -15.62
C PRO A 31 4.91 -6.72 -15.26
N ASP A 32 5.66 -7.80 -15.51
CA ASP A 32 7.08 -7.89 -15.14
C ASP A 32 7.93 -6.71 -15.62
N LYS A 33 7.67 -6.26 -16.86
CA LYS A 33 8.41 -5.16 -17.50
C LYS A 33 8.00 -3.77 -17.00
N LYS A 34 6.99 -3.68 -16.14
CA LYS A 34 6.39 -2.44 -15.64
C LYS A 34 6.25 -2.45 -14.12
N SER A 35 7.18 -3.13 -13.43
CA SER A 35 7.22 -3.13 -11.96
C SER A 35 7.41 -1.72 -11.43
N GLY A 36 6.64 -1.35 -10.38
CA GLY A 36 6.59 -0.02 -9.79
C GLY A 36 5.40 0.82 -10.25
N LEU A 37 4.48 0.28 -11.08
CA LEU A 37 3.32 1.02 -11.59
C LEU A 37 2.36 1.46 -10.49
N PHE A 38 2.02 0.59 -9.53
CA PHE A 38 1.09 0.97 -8.44
C PHE A 38 1.72 2.00 -7.49
N HIS A 39 3.00 1.90 -7.23
CA HIS A 39 3.72 2.88 -6.44
C HIS A 39 3.79 4.23 -7.16
N PHE A 40 4.10 4.23 -8.46
CA PHE A 40 4.09 5.44 -9.26
C PHE A 40 2.69 6.07 -9.33
N LEU A 41 1.64 5.24 -9.47
CA LEU A 41 0.25 5.70 -9.44
C LEU A 41 -0.08 6.39 -8.11
N GLU A 42 0.36 5.83 -6.98
CA GLU A 42 0.19 6.40 -5.64
C GLU A 42 0.78 7.80 -5.54
N HIS A 43 2.02 8.03 -6.02
CA HIS A 43 2.63 9.35 -6.06
C HIS A 43 1.84 10.36 -6.90
N LEU A 44 1.31 9.90 -8.03
CA LEU A 44 0.67 10.77 -9.02
C LEU A 44 -0.78 11.10 -8.73
N VAL A 45 -1.50 10.36 -7.89
CA VAL A 45 -2.91 10.64 -7.63
C VAL A 45 -3.12 12.01 -6.97
N PHE A 46 -2.12 12.52 -6.23
CA PHE A 46 -2.14 13.84 -5.61
C PHE A 46 -1.68 14.98 -6.53
N LYS A 47 -1.32 14.69 -7.79
CA LYS A 47 -0.71 15.63 -8.73
C LYS A 47 -1.69 16.22 -9.76
N GLY A 48 -2.97 16.20 -9.46
CA GLY A 48 -4.01 16.82 -10.26
C GLY A 48 -5.11 15.87 -10.69
N THR A 49 -6.33 16.41 -10.68
CA THR A 49 -7.53 15.74 -11.17
C THR A 49 -8.17 16.57 -12.28
N LYS A 50 -9.29 16.09 -12.84
CA LYS A 50 -10.10 16.89 -13.78
C LYS A 50 -10.64 18.18 -13.17
N LYS A 51 -10.78 18.23 -11.83
CA LYS A 51 -11.39 19.35 -11.11
C LYS A 51 -10.37 20.21 -10.37
N ARG A 52 -9.20 19.65 -10.05
CA ARG A 52 -8.26 20.24 -9.09
C ARG A 52 -6.82 20.21 -9.61
N THR A 53 -6.12 21.30 -9.44
CA THR A 53 -4.67 21.33 -9.60
C THR A 53 -3.99 20.75 -8.37
N THR A 54 -2.69 20.41 -8.48
CA THR A 54 -1.85 19.94 -7.35
C THR A 54 -1.93 20.87 -6.14
N ASN A 55 -1.82 22.19 -6.37
CA ASN A 55 -1.90 23.18 -5.29
C ASN A 55 -3.30 23.24 -4.63
N GLN A 56 -4.37 23.12 -5.42
CA GLN A 56 -5.73 23.07 -4.86
C GLN A 56 -5.94 21.83 -4.01
N ILE A 57 -5.41 20.68 -4.41
CA ILE A 57 -5.45 19.45 -3.62
C ILE A 57 -4.75 19.66 -2.28
N ALA A 58 -3.54 20.20 -2.27
CA ALA A 58 -2.78 20.47 -1.05
C ALA A 58 -3.55 21.42 -0.11
N VAL A 59 -4.08 22.52 -0.63
CA VAL A 59 -4.87 23.49 0.16
C VAL A 59 -6.15 22.86 0.72
N GLU A 60 -6.82 21.98 -0.04
CA GLU A 60 -8.01 21.29 0.45
C GLU A 60 -7.67 20.30 1.56
N ILE A 61 -6.58 19.54 1.44
CA ILE A 61 -6.08 18.65 2.49
C ILE A 61 -5.79 19.42 3.77
N ASP A 62 -5.08 20.55 3.69
CA ASP A 62 -4.79 21.39 4.84
C ASP A 62 -6.06 21.93 5.51
N ARG A 63 -7.07 22.35 4.72
CA ARG A 63 -8.36 22.83 5.24
C ARG A 63 -9.19 21.77 5.95
N LEU A 64 -9.03 20.50 5.60
CA LEU A 64 -9.70 19.40 6.29
C LEU A 64 -9.21 19.21 7.72
N GLY A 65 -8.02 19.72 8.04
CA GLY A 65 -7.45 19.68 9.40
C GLY A 65 -7.23 18.27 9.92
N GLY A 66 -7.01 17.32 9.00
CA GLY A 66 -6.80 15.92 9.30
C GLY A 66 -5.66 15.33 8.48
N ARG A 67 -5.65 14.03 8.35
CA ARG A 67 -4.65 13.30 7.58
C ARG A 67 -5.32 12.60 6.40
N ILE A 68 -4.76 12.77 5.22
CA ILE A 68 -5.09 12.01 4.01
C ILE A 68 -3.81 11.34 3.54
N ASP A 69 -3.86 10.03 3.35
CA ASP A 69 -2.74 9.20 2.95
C ASP A 69 -3.13 8.22 1.86
N ALA A 70 -2.13 7.76 1.14
CA ALA A 70 -2.20 6.55 0.34
C ALA A 70 -0.99 5.66 0.66
N PHE A 71 -1.15 4.36 0.44
CA PHE A 71 -0.03 3.44 0.44
C PHE A 71 -0.26 2.29 -0.53
N THR A 72 0.84 1.80 -1.07
CA THR A 72 0.89 0.61 -1.91
C THR A 72 1.67 -0.49 -1.21
N SER A 73 1.11 -1.68 -1.22
CA SER A 73 1.78 -2.89 -0.80
C SER A 73 1.90 -3.89 -1.96
N ARG A 74 2.36 -5.09 -1.67
CA ARG A 74 2.43 -6.14 -2.71
C ARG A 74 1.06 -6.59 -3.20
N GLU A 75 0.02 -6.48 -2.39
CA GLU A 75 -1.31 -7.06 -2.69
C GLU A 75 -2.46 -6.07 -2.58
N ILE A 76 -2.24 -4.90 -2.01
CA ILE A 76 -3.27 -3.92 -1.66
C ILE A 76 -2.74 -2.52 -1.92
N THR A 77 -3.59 -1.66 -2.49
CA THR A 77 -3.44 -0.21 -2.47
C THR A 77 -4.57 0.37 -1.61
N CYS A 78 -4.27 1.34 -0.77
CA CYS A 78 -5.25 1.96 0.11
C CYS A 78 -5.15 3.48 0.01
N TYR A 79 -6.31 4.12 -0.04
CA TYR A 79 -6.48 5.56 0.14
C TYR A 79 -7.26 5.77 1.42
N SER A 80 -6.74 6.56 2.34
CA SER A 80 -7.34 6.73 3.66
C SER A 80 -7.40 8.19 4.10
N ALA A 81 -8.36 8.48 4.95
CA ALA A 81 -8.43 9.75 5.67
C ALA A 81 -8.77 9.54 7.13
N HIS A 82 -8.25 10.44 7.97
CA HIS A 82 -8.66 10.61 9.36
C HIS A 82 -8.95 12.10 9.58
N VAL A 83 -10.22 12.44 9.72
CA VAL A 83 -10.71 13.82 9.79
C VAL A 83 -11.76 13.96 10.89
N VAL A 84 -12.07 15.22 11.28
CA VAL A 84 -13.24 15.49 12.14
C VAL A 84 -14.53 15.09 11.43
N SER A 85 -15.55 14.66 12.19
CA SER A 85 -16.82 14.12 11.66
C SER A 85 -17.55 15.07 10.72
N GLU A 86 -17.37 16.37 10.89
CA GLU A 86 -17.95 17.42 10.04
C GLU A 86 -17.36 17.43 8.65
N HIS A 87 -16.09 17.06 8.49
CA HIS A 87 -15.34 17.09 7.23
C HIS A 87 -15.32 15.76 6.48
N VAL A 88 -15.98 14.73 6.99
CA VAL A 88 -15.93 13.38 6.37
C VAL A 88 -16.42 13.35 4.93
N GLU A 89 -17.48 14.12 4.59
CA GLU A 89 -18.00 14.18 3.23
C GLU A 89 -17.00 14.85 2.27
N ASN A 90 -16.37 15.96 2.69
CA ASN A 90 -15.37 16.65 1.90
C ASN A 90 -14.13 15.77 1.67
N ALA A 91 -13.66 15.09 2.71
CA ALA A 91 -12.53 14.17 2.59
C ALA A 91 -12.85 12.98 1.68
N PHE A 92 -14.07 12.43 1.78
CA PHE A 92 -14.51 11.33 0.95
C PHE A 92 -14.67 11.74 -0.52
N GLU A 93 -15.22 12.92 -0.79
CA GLU A 93 -15.32 13.49 -2.14
C GLU A 93 -13.93 13.72 -2.75
N LEU A 94 -13.01 14.32 -1.98
CA LEU A 94 -11.64 14.56 -2.44
C LEU A 94 -10.94 13.25 -2.81
N ILE A 95 -10.93 12.25 -1.91
CA ILE A 95 -10.28 10.95 -2.20
C ILE A 95 -10.94 10.26 -3.39
N SER A 96 -12.26 10.31 -3.50
CA SER A 96 -12.97 9.75 -4.64
C SER A 96 -12.54 10.41 -5.95
N ASP A 97 -12.38 11.74 -5.97
CA ASP A 97 -11.91 12.47 -7.15
C ASP A 97 -10.46 12.13 -7.50
N LEU A 98 -9.57 12.04 -6.48
CA LEU A 98 -8.17 11.63 -6.67
C LEU A 98 -8.07 10.24 -7.32
N MET A 99 -8.87 9.28 -6.85
CA MET A 99 -8.86 7.91 -7.36
C MET A 99 -9.49 7.77 -8.75
N LEU A 100 -10.63 8.43 -8.98
CA LEU A 100 -11.45 8.20 -10.16
C LEU A 100 -11.11 9.10 -11.34
N ASN A 101 -10.57 10.29 -11.08
CA ASN A 101 -10.36 11.32 -12.08
C ASN A 101 -8.93 11.88 -12.16
N PRO A 102 -7.86 11.12 -11.83
CA PRO A 102 -6.50 11.65 -11.93
C PRO A 102 -6.17 12.00 -13.39
N GLN A 103 -5.37 13.06 -13.59
CA GLN A 103 -5.00 13.54 -14.92
C GLN A 103 -3.63 13.04 -15.39
N PHE A 104 -2.73 12.77 -14.45
CA PHE A 104 -1.34 12.39 -14.73
C PHE A 104 -0.67 13.33 -15.74
N PRO A 105 -0.46 14.63 -15.41
CA PRO A 105 0.24 15.56 -16.27
C PRO A 105 1.66 15.07 -16.57
N GLU A 106 2.13 15.22 -17.81
CA GLU A 106 3.45 14.71 -18.22
C GLU A 106 4.61 15.32 -17.43
N ASP A 107 4.52 16.61 -17.09
CA ASP A 107 5.50 17.29 -16.27
C ASP A 107 5.54 16.75 -14.83
N GLU A 108 4.39 16.41 -14.26
CA GLU A 108 4.31 15.77 -12.94
C GLU A 108 4.79 14.31 -12.99
N ILE A 109 4.50 13.57 -14.06
CA ILE A 109 5.06 12.22 -14.26
C ILE A 109 6.59 12.28 -14.23
N GLU A 110 7.20 13.23 -14.94
CA GLU A 110 8.65 13.32 -14.98
C GLU A 110 9.26 13.77 -13.64
N ARG A 111 8.61 14.69 -12.92
CA ARG A 111 9.03 15.08 -11.57
C ARG A 111 8.98 13.91 -10.59
N GLU A 112 7.85 13.21 -10.52
CA GLU A 112 7.69 12.08 -9.60
C GLU A 112 8.58 10.89 -10.00
N ARG A 113 8.86 10.71 -11.29
CA ARG A 113 9.85 9.73 -11.75
C ARG A 113 11.21 9.95 -11.09
N GLN A 114 11.68 11.20 -11.02
CA GLN A 114 12.96 11.52 -10.37
C GLN A 114 12.89 11.23 -8.86
N VAL A 115 11.78 11.58 -8.21
CA VAL A 115 11.56 11.28 -6.78
C VAL A 115 11.64 9.78 -6.51
N ILE A 116 10.95 8.96 -7.31
CA ILE A 116 10.96 7.50 -7.17
C ILE A 116 12.36 6.92 -7.45
N LEU A 117 13.07 7.45 -8.42
CA LEU A 117 14.44 7.01 -8.69
C LEU A 117 15.39 7.33 -7.51
N GLU A 118 15.22 8.48 -6.85
CA GLU A 118 15.97 8.81 -5.63
C GLU A 118 15.57 7.89 -4.46
N GLU A 119 14.29 7.56 -4.32
CA GLU A 119 13.82 6.61 -3.31
C GLU A 119 14.42 5.22 -3.53
N ILE A 120 14.47 4.72 -4.77
CA ILE A 120 15.12 3.44 -5.10
C ILE A 120 16.60 3.47 -4.72
N ARG A 121 17.31 4.59 -4.95
CA ARG A 121 18.70 4.74 -4.53
C ARG A 121 18.82 4.77 -3.00
N SER A 122 17.95 5.49 -2.32
CA SER A 122 17.92 5.57 -0.85
C SER A 122 17.73 4.18 -0.23
N ILE A 123 16.79 3.36 -0.76
CA ILE A 123 16.60 1.98 -0.33
C ILE A 123 17.89 1.15 -0.54
N ALA A 124 18.55 1.32 -1.70
CA ALA A 124 19.79 0.62 -1.98
C ALA A 124 20.95 1.06 -1.06
N ASP A 125 20.93 2.28 -0.56
CA ASP A 125 21.96 2.83 0.34
C ASP A 125 21.66 2.56 1.82
N ASN A 126 20.42 2.31 2.18
CA ASN A 126 20.03 1.94 3.54
C ASN A 126 20.13 0.41 3.76
N PRO A 127 21.09 -0.08 4.56
CA PRO A 127 21.29 -1.51 4.74
C PRO A 127 20.08 -2.23 5.33
N THR A 128 19.34 -1.55 6.21
CA THR A 128 18.15 -2.12 6.85
C THR A 128 17.03 -2.34 5.84
N GLU A 129 16.78 -1.39 4.96
CA GLU A 129 15.76 -1.53 3.92
C GLU A 129 16.20 -2.52 2.83
N LEU A 130 17.45 -2.41 2.39
CA LEU A 130 18.02 -3.29 1.38
C LEU A 130 17.95 -4.77 1.78
N ILE A 131 18.25 -5.12 3.03
CA ILE A 131 18.21 -6.52 3.47
C ILE A 131 16.79 -7.09 3.45
N HIS A 132 15.76 -6.28 3.72
CA HIS A 132 14.37 -6.67 3.58
C HIS A 132 13.99 -6.93 2.12
N GLU A 133 14.35 -6.02 1.20
CA GLU A 133 14.09 -6.21 -0.22
C GLU A 133 14.81 -7.48 -0.76
N ARG A 134 16.06 -7.72 -0.34
CA ARG A 134 16.81 -8.92 -0.70
C ARG A 134 16.15 -10.18 -0.18
N LEU A 135 15.69 -10.19 1.07
CA LEU A 135 14.97 -11.32 1.63
C LEU A 135 13.72 -11.67 0.81
N TYR A 136 12.88 -10.68 0.46
CA TYR A 136 11.69 -10.92 -0.36
C TYR A 136 12.06 -11.47 -1.74
N SER A 137 13.05 -10.90 -2.38
CA SER A 137 13.55 -11.34 -3.69
C SER A 137 14.08 -12.77 -3.65
N ALA A 138 14.87 -13.12 -2.65
CA ALA A 138 15.43 -14.45 -2.48
C ALA A 138 14.36 -15.50 -2.15
N LYS A 139 13.44 -15.16 -1.22
CA LYS A 139 12.38 -16.08 -0.79
C LYS A 139 11.40 -16.40 -1.92
N TRP A 140 11.03 -15.43 -2.73
CA TRP A 140 10.07 -15.56 -3.83
C TRP A 140 10.72 -15.36 -5.20
N LEU A 141 11.85 -15.99 -5.41
CA LEU A 141 12.61 -15.90 -6.66
C LEU A 141 11.73 -16.27 -7.86
N GLY A 142 11.62 -15.35 -8.82
CA GLY A 142 10.80 -15.52 -10.02
C GLY A 142 9.29 -15.36 -9.81
N HIS A 143 8.87 -15.05 -8.59
CA HIS A 143 7.46 -14.79 -8.30
C HIS A 143 7.19 -13.28 -8.10
N PRO A 144 6.02 -12.75 -8.51
CA PRO A 144 5.69 -11.32 -8.35
C PRO A 144 5.79 -10.78 -6.93
N LEU A 145 5.54 -11.58 -5.89
CA LEU A 145 5.72 -11.19 -4.49
C LEU A 145 7.17 -10.88 -4.10
N GLY A 146 8.16 -11.37 -4.86
CA GLY A 146 9.57 -11.08 -4.63
C GLY A 146 10.04 -9.76 -5.24
N ARG A 147 9.20 -9.06 -6.00
CA ARG A 147 9.57 -7.78 -6.61
C ARG A 147 9.53 -6.66 -5.58
N SER A 148 10.39 -5.64 -5.79
CA SER A 148 10.28 -4.39 -5.06
C SER A 148 8.97 -3.69 -5.39
N ILE A 149 8.33 -3.06 -4.40
CA ILE A 149 7.12 -2.27 -4.58
C ILE A 149 7.41 -1.04 -5.44
N ALA A 150 8.55 -0.39 -5.22
CA ALA A 150 9.00 0.76 -6.00
C ALA A 150 9.46 0.40 -7.44
N GLY A 151 9.54 -0.90 -7.76
CA GLY A 151 10.12 -1.36 -9.01
C GLY A 151 11.65 -1.28 -9.03
N ASN A 152 12.20 -1.01 -10.18
CA ASN A 152 13.62 -0.72 -10.36
C ASN A 152 13.83 0.42 -11.38
N SER A 153 15.03 0.98 -11.45
CA SER A 153 15.30 2.14 -12.28
C SER A 153 14.91 1.92 -13.76
N SER A 154 15.15 0.73 -14.33
CA SER A 154 14.82 0.46 -15.73
C SER A 154 13.31 0.37 -15.98
N THR A 155 12.56 -0.23 -15.06
CA THR A 155 11.11 -0.32 -15.18
C THR A 155 10.45 1.04 -14.97
N VAL A 156 10.86 1.80 -13.95
CA VAL A 156 10.35 3.15 -13.65
C VAL A 156 10.61 4.12 -14.81
N LEU A 157 11.80 4.07 -15.43
CA LEU A 157 12.11 4.87 -16.63
C LEU A 157 11.22 4.52 -17.83
N SER A 158 10.74 3.30 -17.93
CA SER A 158 9.90 2.84 -19.04
C SER A 158 8.40 3.14 -18.88
N ILE A 159 7.94 3.50 -17.68
CA ILE A 159 6.53 3.79 -17.40
C ILE A 159 6.13 5.10 -18.07
N ASN A 160 5.00 5.09 -18.76
CA ASN A 160 4.41 6.26 -19.38
C ASN A 160 2.98 6.48 -18.89
N ARG A 161 2.37 7.58 -19.33
CA ARG A 161 1.01 7.97 -18.95
C ARG A 161 -0.04 6.91 -19.29
N ASP A 162 0.06 6.27 -20.45
CA ASP A 162 -0.89 5.25 -20.87
C ASP A 162 -0.81 3.99 -20.01
N ASP A 163 0.38 3.64 -19.52
CA ASP A 163 0.56 2.53 -18.57
C ASP A 163 -0.17 2.82 -17.25
N LEU A 164 -0.06 4.06 -16.75
CA LEU A 164 -0.73 4.49 -15.51
C LEU A 164 -2.25 4.52 -15.65
N LEU A 165 -2.77 5.02 -16.76
CA LEU A 165 -4.20 5.01 -17.05
C LEU A 165 -4.72 3.58 -17.17
N ARG A 166 -3.99 2.71 -17.87
CA ARG A 166 -4.37 1.31 -18.07
C ARG A 166 -4.41 0.54 -16.75
N ILE A 167 -3.37 0.64 -15.91
CA ILE A 167 -3.33 -0.08 -14.64
C ILE A 167 -4.47 0.39 -13.71
N ARG A 168 -4.75 1.69 -13.66
CA ARG A 168 -5.91 2.22 -12.93
C ARG A 168 -7.21 1.61 -13.47
N ASP A 169 -7.45 1.67 -14.76
CA ASP A 169 -8.69 1.20 -15.39
C ASP A 169 -8.87 -0.31 -15.27
N ASP A 170 -7.78 -1.08 -15.24
CA ASP A 170 -7.80 -2.52 -15.06
C ASP A 170 -8.11 -2.97 -13.63
N PHE A 171 -7.71 -2.21 -12.64
CA PHE A 171 -7.78 -2.64 -11.25
C PHE A 171 -8.75 -1.83 -10.37
N TYR A 172 -9.04 -0.55 -10.69
CA TYR A 172 -9.96 0.28 -9.90
C TYR A 172 -11.40 0.05 -10.34
N LYS A 173 -11.87 -1.17 -10.18
CA LYS A 173 -13.20 -1.65 -10.57
C LYS A 173 -13.72 -2.74 -9.64
N LEU A 174 -15.02 -3.02 -9.74
CA LEU A 174 -15.65 -4.11 -8.98
C LEU A 174 -15.19 -5.49 -9.50
N PRO A 175 -15.05 -6.50 -8.62
CA PRO A 175 -15.30 -6.49 -7.17
C PRO A 175 -14.02 -6.28 -6.31
N ARG A 176 -13.05 -5.49 -6.76
CA ARG A 176 -11.74 -5.36 -6.10
C ARG A 176 -11.70 -4.30 -4.99
N ILE A 177 -12.81 -3.59 -4.74
CA ILE A 177 -12.82 -2.47 -3.81
C ILE A 177 -13.68 -2.78 -2.61
N ILE A 178 -13.16 -2.46 -1.42
CA ILE A 178 -13.89 -2.45 -0.14
C ILE A 178 -13.70 -1.08 0.49
N ILE A 179 -14.74 -0.57 1.14
CA ILE A 179 -14.68 0.68 1.89
C ILE A 179 -14.94 0.38 3.37
N THR A 180 -14.07 0.88 4.23
CA THR A 180 -14.18 0.75 5.69
C THR A 180 -14.24 2.12 6.34
N ALA A 181 -15.00 2.26 7.42
CA ALA A 181 -15.00 3.47 8.23
C ALA A 181 -15.18 3.14 9.71
N GLY A 182 -14.54 3.92 10.58
CA GLY A 182 -14.71 3.86 12.02
C GLY A 182 -14.76 5.28 12.62
N GLY A 183 -15.58 5.47 13.65
CA GLY A 183 -15.74 6.77 14.29
C GLY A 183 -17.18 7.27 14.36
N ASP A 184 -17.38 8.57 14.41
CA ASP A 184 -18.72 9.20 14.45
C ASP A 184 -19.36 9.24 13.06
N ILE A 185 -19.59 8.07 12.52
CA ILE A 185 -20.29 7.86 11.25
C ILE A 185 -21.10 6.57 11.32
N ASN A 186 -22.29 6.57 10.73
CA ASN A 186 -23.10 5.37 10.63
C ASN A 186 -23.11 4.80 9.20
N LEU A 187 -23.54 3.56 9.07
CA LEU A 187 -23.59 2.84 7.78
C LEU A 187 -24.45 3.58 6.75
N LYS A 188 -25.56 4.20 7.18
CA LYS A 188 -26.46 4.93 6.26
C LYS A 188 -25.75 6.14 5.62
N LYS A 189 -25.06 6.96 6.43
CA LYS A 189 -24.31 8.13 5.92
C LYS A 189 -23.18 7.66 4.99
N MET A 190 -22.41 6.66 5.39
CA MET A 190 -21.33 6.13 4.54
C MET A 190 -21.85 5.54 3.23
N SER A 191 -22.98 4.83 3.26
CA SER A 191 -23.63 4.31 2.05
C SER A 191 -24.05 5.40 1.08
N LEU A 192 -24.62 6.51 1.59
CA LEU A 192 -24.99 7.67 0.78
C LEU A 192 -23.79 8.33 0.11
N LEU A 193 -22.65 8.42 0.80
CA LEU A 193 -21.40 8.93 0.21
C LEU A 193 -20.92 8.03 -0.93
N VAL A 194 -20.93 6.71 -0.72
CA VAL A 194 -20.59 5.75 -1.76
C VAL A 194 -21.53 5.85 -2.96
N GLU A 195 -22.83 5.96 -2.73
CA GLU A 195 -23.81 6.14 -3.81
C GLU A 195 -23.57 7.41 -4.62
N ARG A 196 -23.18 8.50 -3.96
CA ARG A 196 -22.96 9.81 -4.61
C ARG A 196 -21.66 9.86 -5.40
N TYR A 197 -20.56 9.33 -4.86
CA TYR A 197 -19.23 9.57 -5.40
C TYR A 197 -18.62 8.39 -6.14
N PHE A 198 -19.15 7.18 -5.98
CA PHE A 198 -18.62 5.99 -6.66
C PHE A 198 -19.59 5.49 -7.73
N ASP A 199 -19.10 5.50 -8.96
CA ASP A 199 -19.73 4.79 -10.08
C ASP A 199 -18.62 4.02 -10.82
N LEU A 200 -18.45 2.76 -10.42
CA LEU A 200 -17.36 1.93 -10.89
C LEU A 200 -17.84 0.88 -11.88
N PRO A 201 -17.08 0.64 -12.97
CA PRO A 201 -17.39 -0.43 -13.90
C PRO A 201 -17.24 -1.80 -13.22
N LYS A 202 -18.02 -2.76 -13.68
CA LYS A 202 -17.84 -4.15 -13.30
C LYS A 202 -16.61 -4.71 -14.00
N GLY A 203 -15.73 -5.34 -13.24
CA GLY A 203 -14.56 -6.06 -13.76
C GLY A 203 -14.70 -7.57 -13.60
N LEU A 204 -13.73 -8.29 -14.11
CA LEU A 204 -13.62 -9.72 -13.87
C LEU A 204 -13.00 -9.99 -12.49
N THR A 205 -13.52 -10.97 -11.78
CA THR A 205 -12.86 -11.49 -10.58
C THR A 205 -11.67 -12.31 -11.02
N VAL A 206 -10.47 -11.74 -10.92
CA VAL A 206 -9.24 -12.50 -11.13
C VAL A 206 -8.86 -13.16 -9.82
N LYS A 207 -8.97 -14.49 -9.76
CA LYS A 207 -8.40 -15.24 -8.64
C LYS A 207 -6.89 -15.19 -8.75
N ARG A 208 -6.23 -14.64 -7.74
CA ARG A 208 -4.77 -14.75 -7.62
C ARG A 208 -4.40 -16.22 -7.47
N ALA A 209 -3.44 -16.67 -8.25
CA ALA A 209 -2.93 -18.04 -8.11
C ALA A 209 -2.31 -18.21 -6.71
N ARG A 210 -2.79 -19.22 -5.97
CA ARG A 210 -2.06 -19.70 -4.80
C ARG A 210 -0.79 -20.36 -5.30
N MET A 211 0.34 -19.98 -4.74
CA MET A 211 1.60 -20.66 -5.00
C MET A 211 1.90 -21.61 -3.87
N ASP A 212 2.22 -22.85 -4.22
CA ASP A 212 2.99 -23.73 -3.34
C ASP A 212 4.42 -23.21 -3.26
N ILE A 213 4.67 -22.39 -2.26
CA ILE A 213 6.01 -21.88 -1.97
C ILE A 213 6.79 -23.04 -1.34
N LYS A 214 7.47 -23.83 -2.18
CA LYS A 214 8.43 -24.78 -1.67
C LYS A 214 9.54 -23.98 -0.98
N SER A 215 9.59 -24.06 0.35
CA SER A 215 10.66 -23.46 1.13
C SER A 215 11.98 -24.07 0.69
N ARG A 216 12.81 -23.29 0.02
CA ARG A 216 14.22 -23.61 -0.19
C ARG A 216 14.99 -22.79 0.82
N GLY A 217 15.91 -23.46 1.55
CA GLY A 217 16.92 -22.73 2.32
C GLY A 217 17.76 -21.92 1.34
N VAL A 218 17.71 -20.59 1.47
CA VAL A 218 18.50 -19.66 0.65
C VAL A 218 19.38 -18.88 1.62
N LEU A 219 20.66 -18.79 1.30
CA LEU A 219 21.60 -17.87 1.92
C LEU A 219 22.03 -16.88 0.85
N GLU A 220 21.73 -15.61 1.07
CA GLU A 220 22.22 -14.50 0.23
C GLU A 220 23.17 -13.65 1.09
N VAL A 221 24.33 -13.34 0.54
CA VAL A 221 25.33 -12.49 1.18
C VAL A 221 25.59 -11.31 0.24
N VAL A 222 25.41 -10.10 0.74
CA VAL A 222 25.73 -8.86 0.02
C VAL A 222 26.93 -8.24 0.71
N ASP A 223 28.05 -8.15 0.00
CA ASP A 223 29.23 -7.46 0.48
C ASP A 223 29.08 -5.96 0.25
N LYS A 224 29.13 -5.18 1.33
CA LYS A 224 29.02 -3.72 1.31
C LYS A 224 29.90 -3.17 2.45
N GLN A 225 30.60 -2.07 2.16
CA GLN A 225 31.40 -1.40 3.20
C GLN A 225 30.47 -0.68 4.17
N LEU A 226 30.22 -1.27 5.32
CA LEU A 226 29.36 -0.78 6.38
C LEU A 226 30.05 -0.91 7.74
N GLU A 227 29.66 -0.06 8.69
CA GLU A 227 30.16 -0.16 10.08
C GLU A 227 29.62 -1.38 10.83
N GLN A 228 28.47 -1.92 10.40
CA GLN A 228 27.79 -3.03 11.06
C GLN A 228 27.36 -4.10 10.06
N ALA A 229 27.35 -5.36 10.50
CA ALA A 229 26.73 -6.44 9.75
C ALA A 229 25.23 -6.49 10.06
N HIS A 230 24.42 -6.55 9.00
CA HIS A 230 22.97 -6.71 9.09
C HIS A 230 22.60 -8.17 8.75
N LEU A 231 21.87 -8.82 9.64
CA LEU A 231 21.45 -10.21 9.49
C LEU A 231 19.93 -10.31 9.55
N LEU A 232 19.32 -10.96 8.58
CA LEU A 232 17.88 -11.18 8.54
C LEU A 232 17.59 -12.66 8.33
N PHE A 233 16.85 -13.26 9.26
CA PHE A 233 16.41 -14.64 9.20
C PHE A 233 14.91 -14.69 8.96
N ALA A 234 14.47 -15.52 8.02
CA ALA A 234 13.07 -15.71 7.74
C ALA A 234 12.73 -17.20 7.58
N THR A 235 11.52 -17.53 8.00
CA THR A 235 10.90 -18.84 7.76
C THR A 235 9.51 -18.64 7.16
N ASN A 236 8.86 -19.74 6.78
CA ASN A 236 7.48 -19.69 6.36
C ASN A 236 6.58 -19.30 7.55
N GLY A 237 5.67 -18.37 7.30
CA GLY A 237 4.61 -18.03 8.23
C GLY A 237 3.32 -18.81 7.94
N LEU A 238 2.23 -18.31 8.48
CA LEU A 238 0.88 -18.79 8.22
C LEU A 238 0.12 -17.79 7.34
N GLU A 239 -0.90 -18.28 6.64
CA GLU A 239 -1.82 -17.40 5.93
C GLU A 239 -2.57 -16.50 6.92
N ILE A 240 -3.01 -15.33 6.48
CA ILE A 240 -3.67 -14.33 7.35
C ILE A 240 -5.00 -14.84 7.95
N ASP A 241 -5.65 -15.77 7.27
CA ASP A 241 -6.91 -16.40 7.69
C ASP A 241 -6.69 -17.75 8.41
N ASP A 242 -5.44 -18.20 8.61
CA ASP A 242 -5.14 -19.41 9.37
C ASP A 242 -5.54 -19.25 10.84
N SER A 243 -6.29 -20.20 11.37
CA SER A 243 -6.75 -20.19 12.77
C SER A 243 -5.60 -20.17 13.79
N ARG A 244 -4.42 -20.65 13.42
CA ARG A 244 -3.22 -20.68 14.25
C ARG A 244 -2.41 -19.39 14.26
N ARG A 245 -2.84 -18.34 13.52
CA ARG A 245 -2.10 -17.05 13.43
C ARG A 245 -1.84 -16.42 14.80
N HIS A 246 -2.76 -16.56 15.74
CA HIS A 246 -2.59 -16.00 17.09
C HIS A 246 -1.50 -16.72 17.88
N GLN A 247 -1.39 -18.06 17.76
CA GLN A 247 -0.31 -18.84 18.37
C GLN A 247 1.04 -18.48 17.77
N LEU A 248 1.09 -18.26 16.44
CA LEU A 248 2.32 -17.78 15.78
C LEU A 248 2.71 -16.38 16.25
N SER A 249 1.75 -15.48 16.44
CA SER A 249 2.02 -14.14 16.99
C SER A 249 2.60 -14.19 18.40
N ILE A 250 2.07 -15.04 19.28
CA ILE A 250 2.60 -15.25 20.63
C ILE A 250 4.02 -15.84 20.57
N LEU A 251 4.26 -16.85 19.72
CA LEU A 251 5.58 -17.42 19.54
C LEU A 251 6.60 -16.35 19.09
N ASN A 252 6.23 -15.51 18.13
CA ASN A 252 7.07 -14.43 17.65
C ASN A 252 7.39 -13.42 18.76
N LEU A 253 6.41 -13.09 19.60
CA LEU A 253 6.60 -12.22 20.75
C LEU A 253 7.58 -12.81 21.77
N ILE A 254 7.46 -14.08 22.09
CA ILE A 254 8.38 -14.80 23.00
C ILE A 254 9.81 -14.82 22.43
N LEU A 255 9.95 -15.01 21.13
CA LEU A 255 11.26 -15.10 20.48
C LEU A 255 11.97 -13.75 20.38
N GLY A 256 11.30 -12.71 19.88
CA GLY A 256 11.98 -11.45 19.54
C GLY A 256 11.14 -10.18 19.69
N GLY A 257 9.90 -10.25 20.18
CA GLY A 257 8.95 -9.14 20.16
C GLY A 257 9.10 -8.10 21.27
N GLY A 258 10.10 -8.17 22.13
CA GLY A 258 10.27 -7.19 23.22
C GLY A 258 11.55 -7.40 24.03
N VAL A 259 11.81 -6.50 24.98
CA VAL A 259 13.02 -6.51 25.81
C VAL A 259 13.16 -7.79 26.68
N SER A 260 12.04 -8.43 27.02
CA SER A 260 12.04 -9.71 27.78
C SER A 260 12.10 -10.94 26.87
N SER A 261 12.14 -10.77 25.54
CA SER A 261 12.18 -11.88 24.60
C SER A 261 13.49 -12.66 24.67
N ARG A 262 13.46 -13.91 24.27
CA ARG A 262 14.63 -14.80 24.34
C ARG A 262 15.83 -14.28 23.55
N LEU A 263 15.61 -13.83 22.32
CA LEU A 263 16.69 -13.30 21.47
C LEU A 263 17.27 -12.01 22.07
N PHE A 264 16.42 -11.08 22.53
CA PHE A 264 16.88 -9.85 23.14
C PHE A 264 17.74 -10.14 24.38
N GLN A 265 17.25 -10.95 25.31
CA GLN A 265 17.98 -11.28 26.54
C GLN A 265 19.29 -12.03 26.25
N THR A 266 19.28 -13.01 25.32
CA THR A 266 20.46 -13.83 25.06
C THR A 266 21.53 -13.10 24.24
N ILE A 267 21.12 -12.32 23.24
CA ILE A 267 22.06 -11.70 22.29
C ILE A 267 22.48 -10.30 22.75
N ARG A 268 21.54 -9.51 23.28
CA ARG A 268 21.82 -8.11 23.59
C ARG A 268 22.25 -7.89 25.05
N GLU A 269 21.63 -8.62 25.99
CA GLU A 269 21.90 -8.38 27.42
C GLU A 269 23.01 -9.28 27.97
N GLN A 270 23.15 -10.49 27.45
CA GLN A 270 24.13 -11.47 28.00
C GLN A 270 25.42 -11.57 27.15
N ARG A 271 25.50 -10.93 25.99
CA ARG A 271 26.67 -10.90 25.10
C ARG A 271 27.01 -9.47 24.68
#